data_7e3bb52b8905279dc93f67600b64d4ee
#
_entry.id   7e3bb52b8905279dc93f67600b64d4ee
#
_cell.length_a   1.000
_cell.length_b   1.000
_cell.length_c   1.000
_cell.angle_alpha   90.00
_cell.angle_beta   90.00
_cell.angle_gamma   90.00
#
_symmetry.space_group_name_H-M   'P 1'
#
loop_
_entity.id
_entity.type
_entity.pdbx_description
1 polymer ?
#
loop_
_entity_poly.entity_id
_entity_poly.type
_entity_poly.pdbx_seq_one_letter_code
_entity_poly.pdbx_strand_id
1 'polypeptide(L)'
;MAFDILPYFQALTVTDWIIIGALLLVWLFRFIYDLLFYGRLAFRKIPPAGLSSEPITVFMVERNEEENLRNNLPAWLQMGYPHYEILVVDDFSEDNTPGVLGLYRKEYPRLKITSLKQETRFSDKMARNLALKAASHEFVVMINAASLSPDDHWLPGISTVFSKGKHVVVGYNGIVPGQGFYHRLYRVESFFQQIQSMAYCLNGMPYVTNEENVAFFKGSYFDHGGLAGKIREEYLNLEMVINEVVRRGNVAVMPDGKLSIRKKVDVGRDEWKDLYHRYFRLKGYLKPGIRTMINLSGLLTMALPLVFAFLFISYPGLSLVWGGLLLLKLLFYLLIIKRLQARLNEPKIFVSSLIYALFAPYYKVFVQWRFINSRRKRRWGT
;
A
#
# COMPACT_ATOMS: atom_id res chain seq x y z
N MET A 1 5.20 -40.97 27.90
CA MET A 1 6.20 -40.28 28.72
C MET A 1 5.72 -38.83 28.84
N ALA A 2 5.30 -38.43 30.04
CA ALA A 2 5.05 -37.03 30.31
C ALA A 2 6.42 -36.31 30.31
N PHE A 3 6.60 -35.32 29.45
CA PHE A 3 7.80 -34.47 29.42
C PHE A 3 7.73 -33.59 30.68
N ASP A 4 8.49 -33.92 31.70
CA ASP A 4 8.59 -33.08 32.89
C ASP A 4 9.53 -31.92 32.60
N ILE A 5 8.97 -30.72 32.48
CA ILE A 5 9.71 -29.48 32.18
C ILE A 5 10.25 -28.83 33.45
N LEU A 6 9.71 -29.20 34.60
CA LEU A 6 10.00 -28.57 35.88
C LEU A 6 11.49 -28.60 36.31
N PRO A 7 12.23 -29.72 36.12
CA PRO A 7 13.65 -29.76 36.43
C PRO A 7 14.50 -28.77 35.65
N TYR A 8 14.13 -28.55 34.38
CA TYR A 8 14.85 -27.58 33.49
C TYR A 8 14.64 -26.13 33.93
N PHE A 9 13.44 -25.77 34.42
CA PHE A 9 13.21 -24.44 35.01
C PHE A 9 13.99 -24.22 36.31
N GLN A 10 14.10 -25.23 37.11
CA GLN A 10 14.84 -25.17 38.43
C GLN A 10 16.36 -25.08 38.23
N ALA A 11 16.87 -25.56 37.11
CA ALA A 11 18.31 -25.53 36.79
C ALA A 11 18.78 -24.17 36.24
N LEU A 12 17.87 -23.25 35.90
CA LEU A 12 18.22 -21.95 35.34
C LEU A 12 18.79 -21.01 36.41
N THR A 13 19.90 -20.37 36.05
CA THR A 13 20.49 -19.30 36.88
C THR A 13 19.73 -18.00 36.71
N VAL A 14 19.96 -17.01 37.56
CA VAL A 14 19.41 -15.67 37.44
C VAL A 14 19.82 -15.04 36.09
N THR A 15 21.06 -15.29 35.65
CA THR A 15 21.56 -14.80 34.36
C THR A 15 20.77 -15.39 33.17
N ASP A 16 20.46 -16.69 33.24
CA ASP A 16 19.65 -17.35 32.20
C ASP A 16 18.26 -16.72 32.10
N TRP A 17 17.63 -16.45 33.23
CA TRP A 17 16.32 -15.79 33.27
C TRP A 17 16.34 -14.38 32.67
N ILE A 18 17.42 -13.61 32.92
CA ILE A 18 17.59 -12.28 32.31
C ILE A 18 17.74 -12.39 30.80
N ILE A 19 18.56 -13.34 30.30
CA ILE A 19 18.76 -13.56 28.85
C ILE A 19 17.47 -14.00 28.20
N ILE A 20 16.81 -15.03 28.73
CA ILE A 20 15.53 -15.53 28.22
C ILE A 20 14.49 -14.40 28.20
N GLY A 21 14.36 -13.65 29.30
CA GLY A 21 13.44 -12.53 29.41
C GLY A 21 13.68 -11.45 28.33
N ALA A 22 14.95 -11.05 28.14
CA ALA A 22 15.31 -10.07 27.10
C ALA A 22 14.97 -10.57 25.68
N LEU A 23 15.23 -11.84 25.39
CA LEU A 23 14.92 -12.44 24.09
C LEU A 23 13.40 -12.58 23.87
N LEU A 24 12.66 -12.97 24.91
CA LEU A 24 11.20 -13.04 24.85
C LEU A 24 10.54 -11.66 24.69
N LEU A 25 11.15 -10.58 25.17
CA LEU A 25 10.70 -9.22 24.88
C LEU A 25 10.72 -8.91 23.38
N VAL A 26 11.74 -9.38 22.65
CA VAL A 26 11.78 -9.21 21.17
C VAL A 26 10.57 -9.89 20.52
N TRP A 27 10.26 -11.12 20.95
CA TRP A 27 9.09 -11.85 20.46
C TRP A 27 7.79 -11.13 20.84
N LEU A 28 7.65 -10.68 22.10
CA LEU A 28 6.46 -10.00 22.61
C LEU A 28 6.20 -8.68 21.87
N PHE A 29 7.23 -7.84 21.70
CA PHE A 29 7.11 -6.59 20.95
C PHE A 29 6.68 -6.82 19.51
N ARG A 30 7.26 -7.85 18.87
CA ARG A 30 6.86 -8.19 17.50
C ARG A 30 5.43 -8.74 17.42
N PHE A 31 5.02 -9.55 18.40
CA PHE A 31 3.65 -10.07 18.48
C PHE A 31 2.62 -8.95 18.72
N ILE A 32 2.90 -8.05 19.66
CA ILE A 32 2.05 -6.88 19.93
C ILE A 32 1.96 -5.97 18.70
N TYR A 33 3.08 -5.77 18.01
CA TYR A 33 3.06 -5.00 16.76
C TYR A 33 2.14 -5.64 15.71
N ASP A 34 2.23 -6.95 15.50
CA ASP A 34 1.35 -7.63 14.55
C ASP A 34 -0.13 -7.53 14.96
N LEU A 35 -0.42 -7.62 16.24
CA LEU A 35 -1.78 -7.49 16.78
C LEU A 35 -2.34 -6.07 16.58
N LEU A 36 -1.58 -5.04 16.95
CA LEU A 36 -2.04 -3.64 16.90
C LEU A 36 -2.14 -3.08 15.48
N PHE A 37 -1.30 -3.55 14.58
CA PHE A 37 -1.30 -3.07 13.19
C PHE A 37 -2.11 -3.99 12.27
N TYR A 38 -1.67 -5.21 12.07
CA TYR A 38 -2.30 -6.10 11.10
C TYR A 38 -3.56 -6.79 11.66
N GLY A 39 -3.57 -7.16 12.94
CA GLY A 39 -4.75 -7.70 13.61
C GLY A 39 -5.90 -6.71 13.62
N ARG A 40 -5.63 -5.46 14.01
CA ARG A 40 -6.63 -4.39 13.97
C ARG A 40 -7.16 -4.16 12.55
N LEU A 41 -6.32 -4.21 11.53
CA LEU A 41 -6.75 -4.10 10.13
C LEU A 41 -7.61 -5.29 9.69
N ALA A 42 -7.20 -6.52 10.02
CA ALA A 42 -7.87 -7.74 9.63
C ALA A 42 -9.30 -7.86 10.21
N PHE A 43 -9.52 -7.32 11.43
CA PHE A 43 -10.80 -7.41 12.13
C PHE A 43 -11.57 -6.08 12.21
N ARG A 44 -11.13 -5.06 11.45
CA ARG A 44 -11.83 -3.77 11.43
C ARG A 44 -13.24 -3.92 10.88
N LYS A 45 -14.24 -3.42 11.61
CA LYS A 45 -15.59 -3.29 11.09
C LYS A 45 -15.66 -2.09 10.14
N ILE A 46 -16.23 -2.29 8.96
CA ILE A 46 -16.47 -1.22 7.98
C ILE A 46 -17.90 -0.77 8.18
N PRO A 47 -18.15 0.54 8.31
CA PRO A 47 -19.51 1.04 8.33
C PRO A 47 -20.21 0.67 7.02
N PRO A 48 -21.51 0.31 7.06
CA PRO A 48 -22.26 0.12 5.83
C PRO A 48 -22.24 1.41 5.01
N ALA A 49 -22.32 1.28 3.69
CA ALA A 49 -22.50 2.41 2.80
C ALA A 49 -23.77 3.16 3.22
N GLY A 50 -23.64 4.46 3.48
CA GLY A 50 -24.78 5.32 3.83
C GLY A 50 -25.47 5.86 2.58
N LEU A 51 -26.54 6.63 2.79
CA LEU A 51 -27.26 7.34 1.74
C LEU A 51 -26.55 8.63 1.28
N SER A 52 -25.31 8.85 1.71
CA SER A 52 -24.53 10.03 1.32
C SER A 52 -24.22 10.00 -0.18
N SER A 53 -24.32 11.14 -0.81
CA SER A 53 -24.06 11.34 -2.24
C SER A 53 -23.10 12.52 -2.48
N GLU A 54 -22.04 12.62 -1.66
CA GLU A 54 -21.00 13.63 -1.84
C GLU A 54 -20.42 13.58 -3.27
N PRO A 55 -20.33 14.71 -3.96
CA PRO A 55 -19.80 14.76 -5.31
C PRO A 55 -18.32 14.38 -5.36
N ILE A 56 -17.94 13.48 -6.28
CA ILE A 56 -16.58 12.95 -6.38
C ILE A 56 -16.06 13.07 -7.81
N THR A 57 -14.84 13.58 -7.97
CA THR A 57 -14.10 13.49 -9.24
C THR A 57 -13.18 12.26 -9.19
N VAL A 58 -13.43 11.31 -10.08
CA VAL A 58 -12.51 10.22 -10.38
C VAL A 58 -11.59 10.71 -11.48
N PHE A 59 -10.27 10.71 -11.26
CA PHE A 59 -9.35 11.22 -12.27
C PHE A 59 -8.26 10.21 -12.63
N MET A 60 -7.81 10.32 -13.87
CA MET A 60 -6.73 9.55 -14.49
C MET A 60 -5.74 10.50 -15.12
N VAL A 61 -4.45 10.12 -15.11
CA VAL A 61 -3.39 10.79 -15.87
C VAL A 61 -2.71 9.72 -16.69
N GLU A 62 -2.90 9.81 -18.00
CA GLU A 62 -2.58 8.69 -18.90
C GLU A 62 -1.72 9.16 -20.06
N ARG A 63 -0.84 8.27 -20.52
CA ARG A 63 -0.03 8.45 -21.72
C ARG A 63 0.06 7.13 -22.46
N ASN A 64 -0.34 7.14 -23.75
CA ASN A 64 -0.32 5.98 -24.64
C ASN A 64 -1.12 4.79 -24.07
N GLU A 65 -2.36 5.06 -23.67
CA GLU A 65 -3.26 4.09 -23.03
C GLU A 65 -4.51 3.79 -23.87
N GLU A 66 -4.40 3.85 -25.19
CA GLU A 66 -5.52 3.64 -26.11
C GLU A 66 -6.27 2.34 -25.79
N GLU A 67 -5.56 1.22 -25.69
CA GLU A 67 -6.16 -0.10 -25.49
C GLU A 67 -6.84 -0.22 -24.13
N ASN A 68 -6.19 0.20 -23.07
CA ASN A 68 -6.75 0.14 -21.72
C ASN A 68 -7.97 1.05 -21.57
N LEU A 69 -7.94 2.26 -22.11
CA LEU A 69 -9.08 3.17 -22.09
C LEU A 69 -10.25 2.62 -22.91
N ARG A 70 -9.99 2.04 -24.09
CA ARG A 70 -11.03 1.41 -24.91
C ARG A 70 -11.73 0.28 -24.18
N ASN A 71 -10.98 -0.54 -23.44
CA ASN A 71 -11.51 -1.71 -22.75
C ASN A 71 -12.17 -1.38 -21.40
N ASN A 72 -11.64 -0.43 -20.64
CA ASN A 72 -12.05 -0.24 -19.25
C ASN A 72 -12.90 1.03 -19.01
N LEU A 73 -12.64 2.13 -19.74
CA LEU A 73 -13.30 3.42 -19.49
C LEU A 73 -14.84 3.38 -19.56
N PRO A 74 -15.48 2.64 -20.49
CA PRO A 74 -16.93 2.56 -20.53
C PRO A 74 -17.58 2.07 -19.24
N ALA A 75 -16.97 1.07 -18.58
CA ALA A 75 -17.49 0.55 -17.32
C ALA A 75 -17.37 1.57 -16.16
N TRP A 76 -16.34 2.41 -16.16
CA TRP A 76 -16.20 3.52 -15.21
C TRP A 76 -17.23 4.63 -15.47
N LEU A 77 -17.58 4.89 -16.73
CA LEU A 77 -18.55 5.92 -17.13
C LEU A 77 -20.01 5.51 -16.82
N GLN A 78 -20.27 4.21 -16.62
CA GLN A 78 -21.59 3.64 -16.39
C GLN A 78 -21.88 3.31 -14.93
N MET A 79 -21.01 3.71 -13.98
CA MET A 79 -21.25 3.44 -12.55
C MET A 79 -22.56 4.06 -12.06
N GLY A 80 -23.28 3.32 -11.21
CA GLY A 80 -24.59 3.69 -10.66
C GLY A 80 -24.57 4.81 -9.61
N TYR A 81 -23.51 5.63 -9.52
CA TYR A 81 -23.41 6.74 -8.57
C TYR A 81 -23.94 8.05 -9.17
N PRO A 82 -24.78 8.85 -8.45
CA PRO A 82 -25.45 10.00 -9.07
C PRO A 82 -24.53 11.19 -9.32
N HIS A 83 -23.63 11.50 -8.40
CA HIS A 83 -22.84 12.74 -8.41
C HIS A 83 -21.34 12.46 -8.55
N TYR A 84 -20.92 12.10 -9.76
CA TYR A 84 -19.51 11.96 -10.07
C TYR A 84 -19.19 12.43 -11.49
N GLU A 85 -17.95 12.76 -11.71
CA GLU A 85 -17.35 12.95 -13.02
C GLU A 85 -16.11 12.09 -13.18
N ILE A 86 -15.76 11.76 -14.40
CA ILE A 86 -14.47 11.17 -14.73
C ILE A 86 -13.66 12.21 -15.49
N LEU A 87 -12.49 12.51 -14.98
CA LEU A 87 -11.54 13.45 -15.56
C LEU A 87 -10.31 12.70 -16.04
N VAL A 88 -10.06 12.72 -17.34
CA VAL A 88 -8.85 12.14 -17.94
C VAL A 88 -7.94 13.27 -18.38
N VAL A 89 -6.70 13.24 -17.93
CA VAL A 89 -5.64 14.13 -18.40
C VAL A 89 -4.73 13.32 -19.31
N ASP A 90 -4.70 13.70 -20.58
CA ASP A 90 -3.77 13.16 -21.55
C ASP A 90 -2.39 13.81 -21.39
N ASP A 91 -1.40 13.02 -20.99
CA ASP A 91 -0.02 13.45 -20.80
C ASP A 91 0.79 13.26 -22.09
N PHE A 92 0.37 13.96 -23.14
CA PHE A 92 1.10 14.00 -24.40
C PHE A 92 1.22 12.62 -25.10
N SER A 93 0.06 11.95 -25.31
CA SER A 93 0.02 10.66 -26.01
C SER A 93 0.36 10.79 -27.49
N GLU A 94 1.10 9.81 -28.00
CA GLU A 94 1.50 9.68 -29.40
C GLU A 94 0.66 8.64 -30.17
N ASP A 95 -0.10 7.81 -29.41
CA ASP A 95 -1.06 6.84 -29.97
C ASP A 95 -2.45 7.47 -30.18
N ASN A 96 -3.46 6.64 -30.44
CA ASN A 96 -4.83 7.12 -30.63
C ASN A 96 -5.61 7.37 -29.31
N THR A 97 -4.93 7.50 -28.16
CA THR A 97 -5.56 7.86 -26.87
C THR A 97 -6.48 9.07 -26.99
N PRO A 98 -6.06 10.22 -27.59
CA PRO A 98 -6.95 11.39 -27.74
C PRO A 98 -8.19 11.10 -28.58
N GLY A 99 -8.07 10.27 -29.61
CA GLY A 99 -9.19 9.86 -30.48
C GLY A 99 -10.22 9.03 -29.70
N VAL A 100 -9.78 8.06 -28.93
CA VAL A 100 -10.64 7.23 -28.06
C VAL A 100 -11.39 8.09 -27.06
N LEU A 101 -10.68 8.98 -26.37
CA LEU A 101 -11.28 9.91 -25.40
C LEU A 101 -12.31 10.81 -26.08
N GLY A 102 -12.02 11.34 -27.27
CA GLY A 102 -12.94 12.17 -28.04
C GLY A 102 -14.23 11.47 -28.43
N LEU A 103 -14.17 10.16 -28.75
CA LEU A 103 -15.35 9.34 -29.01
C LEU A 103 -16.23 9.20 -27.77
N TYR A 104 -15.66 8.77 -26.63
CA TYR A 104 -16.42 8.59 -25.40
C TYR A 104 -16.97 9.89 -24.83
N ARG A 105 -16.29 11.02 -25.00
CA ARG A 105 -16.81 12.32 -24.56
C ARG A 105 -18.12 12.72 -25.26
N LYS A 106 -18.32 12.30 -26.50
CA LYS A 106 -19.59 12.57 -27.24
C LYS A 106 -20.74 11.76 -26.68
N GLU A 107 -20.47 10.56 -26.19
CA GLU A 107 -21.45 9.62 -25.66
C GLU A 107 -21.75 9.84 -24.15
N TYR A 108 -20.71 10.20 -23.39
CA TYR A 108 -20.80 10.30 -21.92
C TYR A 108 -20.52 11.74 -21.44
N PRO A 109 -21.56 12.52 -21.08
CA PRO A 109 -21.40 13.90 -20.60
C PRO A 109 -20.57 14.02 -19.28
N ARG A 110 -20.46 12.91 -18.51
CA ARG A 110 -19.66 12.83 -17.27
C ARG A 110 -18.17 12.78 -17.53
N LEU A 111 -17.74 12.52 -18.77
CA LEU A 111 -16.33 12.48 -19.14
C LEU A 111 -15.81 13.87 -19.43
N LYS A 112 -14.86 14.32 -18.64
CA LYS A 112 -14.06 15.51 -18.90
C LYS A 112 -12.68 15.12 -19.37
N ILE A 113 -12.17 15.84 -20.36
CA ILE A 113 -10.86 15.61 -20.93
C ILE A 113 -10.09 16.92 -20.90
N THR A 114 -8.85 16.84 -20.47
CA THR A 114 -7.87 17.91 -20.64
C THR A 114 -6.53 17.30 -21.05
N SER A 115 -5.64 18.11 -21.58
CA SER A 115 -4.32 17.63 -22.01
C SER A 115 -3.24 18.66 -21.69
N LEU A 116 -2.02 18.21 -21.52
CA LEU A 116 -0.87 19.09 -21.49
C LEU A 116 -0.62 19.65 -22.90
N LYS A 117 -0.33 20.94 -22.97
CA LYS A 117 -0.04 21.62 -24.25
C LYS A 117 1.38 21.36 -24.75
N GLN A 118 2.25 20.93 -23.85
CA GLN A 118 3.68 20.79 -24.11
C GLN A 118 4.26 19.67 -23.25
N GLU A 119 5.05 18.80 -23.85
CA GLU A 119 5.80 17.78 -23.13
C GLU A 119 6.94 18.44 -22.33
N THR A 120 7.14 17.97 -21.11
CA THR A 120 8.25 18.38 -20.25
C THR A 120 8.81 17.17 -19.51
N ARG A 121 10.05 17.26 -19.02
CA ARG A 121 10.66 16.21 -18.21
C ARG A 121 9.82 15.77 -16.99
N PHE A 122 8.89 16.61 -16.55
CA PHE A 122 8.06 16.39 -15.37
C PHE A 122 6.58 16.41 -15.71
N SER A 123 6.23 16.04 -16.95
CA SER A 123 4.86 16.13 -17.47
C SER A 123 3.88 15.35 -16.62
N ASP A 124 4.24 14.15 -16.12
CA ASP A 124 3.41 13.31 -15.29
C ASP A 124 2.96 14.01 -13.98
N LYS A 125 3.82 14.80 -13.34
CA LYS A 125 3.48 15.59 -12.14
C LYS A 125 2.68 16.84 -12.48
N MET A 126 3.00 17.46 -13.62
CA MET A 126 2.23 18.60 -14.13
C MET A 126 0.82 18.17 -14.50
N ALA A 127 0.66 17.02 -15.12
CA ALA A 127 -0.64 16.45 -15.47
C ALA A 127 -1.49 16.14 -14.23
N ARG A 128 -0.89 15.59 -13.15
CA ARG A 128 -1.61 15.39 -11.87
C ARG A 128 -2.05 16.71 -11.24
N ASN A 129 -1.20 17.72 -11.27
CA ASN A 129 -1.55 19.04 -10.75
C ASN A 129 -2.65 19.70 -11.61
N LEU A 130 -2.59 19.52 -12.94
CA LEU A 130 -3.64 19.95 -13.85
C LEU A 130 -4.96 19.21 -13.57
N ALA A 131 -4.92 17.89 -13.35
CA ALA A 131 -6.11 17.10 -13.00
C ALA A 131 -6.78 17.65 -11.75
N LEU A 132 -6.02 17.90 -10.69
CA LEU A 132 -6.57 18.43 -9.44
C LEU A 132 -7.13 19.85 -9.57
N LYS A 133 -6.54 20.70 -10.43
CA LYS A 133 -7.09 22.02 -10.75
C LYS A 133 -8.35 21.95 -11.58
N ALA A 134 -8.42 21.02 -12.54
CA ALA A 134 -9.56 20.86 -13.45
C ALA A 134 -10.72 20.08 -12.84
N ALA A 135 -10.48 19.34 -11.74
CA ALA A 135 -11.51 18.60 -11.01
C ALA A 135 -12.62 19.54 -10.53
N SER A 136 -13.89 19.22 -10.85
CA SER A 136 -15.02 20.07 -10.44
C SER A 136 -15.37 19.90 -8.97
N HIS A 137 -15.13 18.71 -8.42
CA HIS A 137 -15.52 18.40 -7.04
C HIS A 137 -14.33 18.51 -6.09
N GLU A 138 -14.64 18.76 -4.82
CA GLU A 138 -13.61 18.87 -3.77
C GLU A 138 -13.04 17.52 -3.38
N PHE A 139 -13.83 16.45 -3.45
CA PHE A 139 -13.36 15.11 -3.20
C PHE A 139 -12.89 14.45 -4.50
N VAL A 140 -11.68 13.97 -4.48
CA VAL A 140 -11.02 13.40 -5.66
C VAL A 140 -10.47 12.02 -5.35
N VAL A 141 -10.47 11.13 -6.32
CA VAL A 141 -9.83 9.82 -6.24
C VAL A 141 -9.11 9.51 -7.54
N MET A 142 -7.86 9.07 -7.42
CA MET A 142 -7.06 8.69 -8.59
C MET A 142 -7.20 7.20 -8.88
N ILE A 143 -7.36 6.89 -10.16
CA ILE A 143 -7.28 5.54 -10.74
C ILE A 143 -6.37 5.58 -11.96
N ASN A 144 -6.13 4.42 -12.57
CA ASN A 144 -5.33 4.28 -13.78
C ASN A 144 -6.19 3.64 -14.89
N ALA A 145 -5.90 3.90 -16.16
CA ALA A 145 -6.62 3.34 -17.31
C ALA A 145 -6.64 1.80 -17.32
N ALA A 146 -5.58 1.17 -16.80
CA ALA A 146 -5.51 -0.28 -16.63
C ALA A 146 -6.36 -0.81 -15.46
N SER A 147 -7.01 0.06 -14.69
CA SER A 147 -7.88 -0.33 -13.58
C SER A 147 -9.21 -0.87 -14.09
N LEU A 148 -9.56 -2.06 -13.62
CA LEU A 148 -10.87 -2.66 -13.88
C LEU A 148 -11.93 -1.90 -13.08
N SER A 149 -13.15 -1.85 -13.62
CA SER A 149 -14.29 -1.23 -12.93
C SER A 149 -14.50 -1.86 -11.55
N PRO A 150 -14.70 -1.06 -10.51
CA PRO A 150 -14.99 -1.54 -9.18
C PRO A 150 -16.44 -2.02 -9.04
N ASP A 151 -16.76 -2.55 -7.86
CA ASP A 151 -18.14 -2.82 -7.44
C ASP A 151 -18.93 -1.50 -7.30
N ASP A 152 -20.25 -1.54 -7.51
CA ASP A 152 -21.16 -0.38 -7.39
C ASP A 152 -21.14 0.26 -5.99
N HIS A 153 -20.66 -0.45 -4.98
CA HIS A 153 -20.52 0.09 -3.61
C HIS A 153 -19.27 0.98 -3.43
N TRP A 154 -18.37 1.07 -4.40
CA TRP A 154 -17.10 1.75 -4.26
C TRP A 154 -17.25 3.27 -4.02
N LEU A 155 -17.90 4.01 -4.92
CA LEU A 155 -18.15 5.45 -4.72
C LEU A 155 -19.07 5.74 -3.55
N PRO A 156 -20.21 5.02 -3.35
CA PRO A 156 -21.02 5.17 -2.15
C PRO A 156 -20.24 4.97 -0.84
N GLY A 157 -19.34 3.99 -0.81
CA GLY A 157 -18.50 3.74 0.36
C GLY A 157 -17.54 4.90 0.65
N ILE A 158 -16.85 5.43 -0.38
CA ILE A 158 -15.97 6.60 -0.26
C ILE A 158 -16.76 7.83 0.21
N SER A 159 -17.90 8.10 -0.42
CA SER A 159 -18.79 9.21 -0.09
C SER A 159 -19.26 9.19 1.38
N THR A 160 -19.68 8.02 1.85
CA THR A 160 -20.09 7.84 3.26
C THR A 160 -18.98 8.19 4.25
N VAL A 161 -17.74 8.00 3.88
CA VAL A 161 -16.60 8.35 4.73
C VAL A 161 -16.33 9.85 4.73
N PHE A 162 -16.44 10.50 3.58
CA PHE A 162 -16.28 11.95 3.46
C PHE A 162 -17.39 12.69 4.24
N SER A 163 -18.63 12.25 4.16
CA SER A 163 -19.75 12.85 4.91
C SER A 163 -19.55 12.80 6.44
N LYS A 164 -18.65 11.92 6.92
CA LYS A 164 -18.25 11.84 8.34
C LYS A 164 -17.03 12.73 8.67
N GLY A 165 -16.70 13.69 7.82
CA GLY A 165 -15.63 14.65 8.03
C GLY A 165 -14.21 14.06 7.89
N LYS A 166 -14.05 12.95 7.16
CA LYS A 166 -12.71 12.44 6.80
C LYS A 166 -12.21 13.15 5.56
N HIS A 167 -10.90 13.42 5.52
CA HIS A 167 -10.25 14.09 4.40
C HIS A 167 -9.44 13.14 3.52
N VAL A 168 -9.12 11.96 4.00
CA VAL A 168 -8.38 10.94 3.25
C VAL A 168 -9.03 9.58 3.47
N VAL A 169 -9.25 8.86 2.38
CA VAL A 169 -9.77 7.49 2.37
C VAL A 169 -8.76 6.60 1.64
N VAL A 170 -8.24 5.60 2.34
CA VAL A 170 -7.25 4.67 1.78
C VAL A 170 -7.94 3.35 1.48
N GLY A 171 -8.07 3.04 0.20
CA GLY A 171 -8.54 1.75 -0.31
C GLY A 171 -7.39 0.82 -0.69
N TYR A 172 -7.73 -0.41 -1.11
CA TYR A 172 -6.78 -1.39 -1.61
C TYR A 172 -6.78 -1.40 -3.14
N ASN A 173 -5.59 -1.38 -3.75
CA ASN A 173 -5.41 -1.52 -5.19
C ASN A 173 -4.68 -2.83 -5.50
N GLY A 174 -5.44 -3.88 -5.85
CA GLY A 174 -4.90 -5.21 -6.17
C GLY A 174 -4.36 -5.28 -7.60
N ILE A 175 -3.52 -6.27 -7.83
CA ILE A 175 -3.00 -6.60 -9.17
C ILE A 175 -3.71 -7.86 -9.67
N VAL A 176 -4.22 -7.81 -10.90
CA VAL A 176 -4.83 -8.97 -11.55
C VAL A 176 -3.80 -10.11 -11.66
N PRO A 177 -4.16 -11.36 -11.36
CA PRO A 177 -3.26 -12.48 -11.54
C PRO A 177 -2.72 -12.58 -12.97
N GLY A 178 -1.42 -12.63 -13.12
CA GLY A 178 -0.71 -12.81 -14.38
C GLY A 178 0.29 -13.95 -14.30
N GLN A 179 0.98 -14.20 -15.40
CA GLN A 179 2.00 -15.24 -15.50
C GLN A 179 3.39 -14.71 -15.17
N GLY A 180 4.30 -15.61 -14.83
CA GLY A 180 5.70 -15.30 -14.61
C GLY A 180 6.09 -15.08 -13.14
N PHE A 181 7.39 -15.24 -12.90
CA PHE A 181 8.00 -15.15 -11.57
C PHE A 181 7.97 -13.72 -11.01
N TYR A 182 8.38 -12.74 -11.81
CA TYR A 182 8.40 -11.33 -11.39
C TYR A 182 7.00 -10.77 -11.15
N HIS A 183 6.01 -11.17 -11.95
CA HIS A 183 4.61 -10.80 -11.73
C HIS A 183 4.11 -11.29 -10.36
N ARG A 184 4.43 -12.54 -9.99
CA ARG A 184 4.07 -13.09 -8.67
C ARG A 184 4.77 -12.37 -7.53
N LEU A 185 6.06 -12.06 -7.66
CA LEU A 185 6.81 -11.30 -6.66
C LEU A 185 6.24 -9.88 -6.49
N TYR A 186 5.95 -9.21 -7.59
CA TYR A 186 5.34 -7.87 -7.60
C TYR A 186 4.00 -7.85 -6.87
N ARG A 187 3.11 -8.81 -7.17
CA ARG A 187 1.80 -8.92 -6.50
C ARG A 187 1.95 -9.10 -4.99
N VAL A 188 2.82 -10.01 -4.57
CA VAL A 188 3.04 -10.27 -3.15
C VAL A 188 3.66 -9.07 -2.45
N GLU A 189 4.67 -8.44 -3.03
CA GLU A 189 5.27 -7.22 -2.48
C GLU A 189 4.25 -6.08 -2.41
N SER A 190 3.49 -5.84 -3.48
CA SER A 190 2.44 -4.82 -3.52
C SER A 190 1.38 -5.05 -2.43
N PHE A 191 0.93 -6.30 -2.26
CA PHE A 191 0.01 -6.68 -1.19
C PHE A 191 0.57 -6.31 0.19
N PHE A 192 1.81 -6.69 0.51
CA PHE A 192 2.42 -6.39 1.80
C PHE A 192 2.65 -4.89 2.02
N GLN A 193 3.08 -4.15 1.02
CA GLN A 193 3.23 -2.71 1.12
C GLN A 193 1.89 -2.02 1.39
N GLN A 194 0.83 -2.44 0.72
CA GLN A 194 -0.49 -1.83 0.87
C GLN A 194 -1.16 -2.20 2.20
N ILE A 195 -1.10 -3.45 2.67
CA ILE A 195 -1.63 -3.79 4.00
C ILE A 195 -0.85 -3.09 5.11
N GLN A 196 0.45 -2.87 4.94
CA GLN A 196 1.25 -2.07 5.86
C GLN A 196 0.82 -0.60 5.82
N SER A 197 0.65 -0.01 4.63
CA SER A 197 0.11 1.33 4.43
C SER A 197 -1.24 1.50 5.15
N MET A 198 -2.19 0.63 4.87
CA MET A 198 -3.51 0.64 5.48
C MET A 198 -3.45 0.48 7.00
N ALA A 199 -2.60 -0.40 7.52
CA ALA A 199 -2.42 -0.61 8.95
C ALA A 199 -1.86 0.63 9.67
N TYR A 200 -0.90 1.31 9.06
CA TYR A 200 -0.35 2.56 9.60
C TYR A 200 -1.38 3.69 9.55
N CYS A 201 -2.03 3.90 8.42
CA CYS A 201 -3.09 4.92 8.26
C CYS A 201 -4.25 4.69 9.24
N LEU A 202 -4.64 3.43 9.49
CA LEU A 202 -5.66 3.07 10.48
C LEU A 202 -5.28 3.51 11.91
N ASN A 203 -3.98 3.55 12.21
CA ASN A 203 -3.45 4.05 13.47
C ASN A 203 -3.14 5.56 13.43
N GLY A 204 -3.56 6.26 12.37
CA GLY A 204 -3.35 7.71 12.21
C GLY A 204 -1.91 8.10 11.87
N MET A 205 -1.13 7.15 11.38
CA MET A 205 0.26 7.37 10.97
C MET A 205 0.32 7.55 9.44
N PRO A 206 0.86 8.67 8.93
CA PRO A 206 0.96 8.91 7.49
C PRO A 206 1.97 7.95 6.83
N TYR A 207 1.44 6.94 6.18
CA TYR A 207 2.21 5.98 5.38
C TYR A 207 1.38 5.45 4.22
N VAL A 208 1.04 6.32 3.29
CA VAL A 208 0.40 5.97 2.02
C VAL A 208 1.49 5.61 1.02
N THR A 209 1.44 4.41 0.46
CA THR A 209 2.48 3.87 -0.44
C THR A 209 2.11 3.93 -1.91
N ASN A 210 0.85 4.25 -2.21
CA ASN A 210 0.31 4.32 -3.56
C ASN A 210 -0.72 5.45 -3.64
N GLU A 211 -0.80 6.13 -4.76
CA GLU A 211 -1.76 7.20 -5.01
C GLU A 211 -3.11 6.67 -5.53
N GLU A 212 -3.12 5.48 -6.16
CA GLU A 212 -4.33 4.89 -6.74
C GLU A 212 -5.23 4.29 -5.65
N ASN A 213 -6.55 4.44 -5.81
CA ASN A 213 -7.57 4.10 -4.81
C ASN A 213 -7.35 4.81 -3.46
N VAL A 214 -6.78 6.01 -3.52
CA VAL A 214 -6.72 6.91 -2.38
C VAL A 214 -7.54 8.14 -2.72
N ALA A 215 -8.67 8.28 -2.02
CA ALA A 215 -9.51 9.46 -2.19
C ALA A 215 -9.14 10.51 -1.15
N PHE A 216 -9.17 11.79 -1.55
CA PHE A 216 -8.79 12.87 -0.65
C PHE A 216 -9.51 14.18 -0.99
N PHE A 217 -9.50 15.10 -0.04
CA PHE A 217 -9.99 16.47 -0.20
C PHE A 217 -8.91 17.30 -0.92
N LYS A 218 -9.19 17.78 -2.14
CA LYS A 218 -8.19 18.47 -2.97
C LYS A 218 -7.70 19.79 -2.36
N GLY A 219 -8.54 20.48 -1.59
CA GLY A 219 -8.13 21.67 -0.84
C GLY A 219 -6.94 21.38 0.06
N SER A 220 -6.95 20.25 0.78
CA SER A 220 -5.81 19.85 1.62
C SER A 220 -4.53 19.61 0.83
N TYR A 221 -4.61 19.18 -0.43
CA TYR A 221 -3.43 19.04 -1.29
C TYR A 221 -2.81 20.42 -1.60
N PHE A 222 -3.63 21.41 -1.94
CA PHE A 222 -3.15 22.76 -2.26
C PHE A 222 -2.65 23.50 -1.01
N ASP A 223 -3.31 23.33 0.13
CA ASP A 223 -2.89 23.91 1.41
C ASP A 223 -1.48 23.45 1.84
N HIS A 224 -1.07 22.24 1.42
CA HIS A 224 0.27 21.71 1.66
C HIS A 224 1.25 22.01 0.50
N GLY A 225 0.90 22.93 -0.40
CA GLY A 225 1.76 23.35 -1.51
C GLY A 225 1.84 22.36 -2.68
N GLY A 226 1.03 21.31 -2.67
CA GLY A 226 0.97 20.31 -3.73
C GLY A 226 2.34 19.68 -4.03
N LEU A 227 2.63 19.47 -5.31
CA LEU A 227 3.91 18.93 -5.79
C LEU A 227 5.01 20.01 -5.94
N ALA A 228 4.77 21.27 -5.54
CA ALA A 228 5.80 22.30 -5.55
C ALA A 228 6.99 21.87 -4.67
N GLY A 229 8.20 22.08 -5.17
CA GLY A 229 9.42 21.62 -4.51
C GLY A 229 9.70 20.11 -4.55
N LYS A 230 8.73 19.28 -5.00
CA LYS A 230 8.85 17.82 -5.11
C LYS A 230 8.90 17.34 -6.57
N ILE A 231 8.87 18.25 -7.52
CA ILE A 231 8.76 17.95 -8.96
C ILE A 231 9.92 17.10 -9.50
N ARG A 232 11.11 17.20 -8.90
CA ARG A 232 12.30 16.43 -9.31
C ARG A 232 12.35 15.00 -8.80
N GLU A 233 11.34 14.56 -8.03
CA GLU A 233 11.27 13.16 -7.58
C GLU A 233 10.75 12.29 -8.73
N GLU A 234 11.49 11.25 -9.10
CA GLU A 234 11.22 10.45 -10.31
C GLU A 234 10.25 9.30 -10.04
N TYR A 235 10.20 8.79 -8.81
CA TYR A 235 9.46 7.56 -8.47
C TYR A 235 8.15 7.80 -7.72
N LEU A 236 7.97 8.98 -7.12
CA LEU A 236 6.84 9.29 -6.23
C LEU A 236 6.04 10.44 -6.80
N ASN A 237 4.73 10.41 -6.52
CA ASN A 237 3.77 11.40 -6.99
C ASN A 237 2.92 11.95 -5.83
N LEU A 238 1.59 11.82 -5.94
CA LEU A 238 0.65 12.39 -4.96
C LEU A 238 0.83 11.83 -3.55
N GLU A 239 1.34 10.60 -3.40
CA GLU A 239 1.59 10.00 -2.10
C GLU A 239 2.54 10.82 -1.22
N MET A 240 3.44 11.62 -1.80
CA MET A 240 4.29 12.53 -1.03
C MET A 240 3.47 13.58 -0.30
N VAL A 241 2.49 14.19 -0.98
CA VAL A 241 1.64 15.23 -0.41
C VAL A 241 0.54 14.63 0.47
N ILE A 242 -0.06 13.52 0.04
CA ILE A 242 -1.08 12.83 0.82
C ILE A 242 -0.54 12.43 2.20
N ASN A 243 0.72 12.00 2.29
CA ASN A 243 1.38 11.70 3.57
C ASN A 243 1.58 12.95 4.47
N GLU A 244 1.62 14.14 3.91
CA GLU A 244 1.63 15.38 4.68
C GLU A 244 0.23 15.75 5.19
N VAL A 245 -0.83 15.38 4.46
CA VAL A 245 -2.23 15.60 4.83
C VAL A 245 -2.72 14.63 5.89
N VAL A 246 -2.32 13.35 5.82
CA VAL A 246 -2.80 12.30 6.74
C VAL A 246 -2.48 12.62 8.19
N ARG A 247 -3.53 12.61 9.04
CA ARG A 247 -3.45 12.82 10.49
C ARG A 247 -4.39 11.87 11.23
N ARG A 248 -4.13 11.68 12.51
CA ARG A 248 -5.08 10.96 13.37
C ARG A 248 -6.43 11.68 13.36
N GLY A 249 -7.47 10.95 13.03
CA GLY A 249 -8.85 11.48 13.01
C GLY A 249 -9.34 11.91 11.63
N ASN A 250 -8.48 12.31 10.66
CA ASN A 250 -8.91 12.72 9.33
C ASN A 250 -8.79 11.64 8.25
N VAL A 251 -8.18 10.49 8.58
CA VAL A 251 -8.00 9.37 7.65
C VAL A 251 -8.95 8.23 7.97
N ALA A 252 -9.49 7.60 6.95
CA ALA A 252 -10.20 6.34 7.04
C ALA A 252 -9.54 5.29 6.14
N VAL A 253 -9.67 4.03 6.55
CA VAL A 253 -9.12 2.89 5.81
C VAL A 253 -10.27 1.92 5.54
N MET A 254 -10.36 1.47 4.30
CA MET A 254 -11.45 0.64 3.80
C MET A 254 -10.92 -0.72 3.31
N PRO A 255 -10.63 -1.67 4.22
CA PRO A 255 -10.13 -3.00 3.86
C PRO A 255 -11.31 -3.91 3.48
N ASP A 256 -11.88 -3.69 2.30
CA ASP A 256 -13.01 -4.45 1.76
C ASP A 256 -12.81 -4.71 0.27
N GLY A 257 -13.10 -5.94 -0.18
CA GLY A 257 -13.01 -6.33 -1.58
C GLY A 257 -13.95 -5.55 -2.49
N LYS A 258 -15.12 -5.15 -2.00
CA LYS A 258 -16.09 -4.29 -2.74
C LYS A 258 -15.60 -2.85 -2.93
N LEU A 259 -14.68 -2.42 -2.08
CA LEU A 259 -14.09 -1.07 -2.10
C LEU A 259 -12.66 -1.07 -2.65
N SER A 260 -12.24 -2.24 -3.15
CA SER A 260 -10.93 -2.44 -3.76
C SER A 260 -11.03 -2.31 -5.27
N ILE A 261 -10.03 -1.70 -5.88
CA ILE A 261 -9.82 -1.72 -7.33
C ILE A 261 -8.76 -2.76 -7.67
N ARG A 262 -8.75 -3.18 -8.93
CA ARG A 262 -7.71 -4.05 -9.48
C ARG A 262 -7.23 -3.51 -10.79
N LYS A 263 -5.93 -3.59 -11.03
CA LYS A 263 -5.37 -3.23 -12.32
C LYS A 263 -4.66 -4.40 -12.99
N LYS A 264 -4.74 -4.41 -14.31
CA LYS A 264 -3.98 -5.33 -15.15
C LYS A 264 -2.64 -4.65 -15.46
N VAL A 265 -1.54 -5.29 -15.13
CA VAL A 265 -0.19 -4.76 -15.33
C VAL A 265 0.69 -5.88 -15.87
N ASP A 266 1.43 -5.60 -16.92
CA ASP A 266 2.52 -6.47 -17.33
C ASP A 266 3.74 -6.16 -16.48
N VAL A 267 4.26 -7.20 -15.81
CA VAL A 267 5.34 -7.04 -14.84
C VAL A 267 6.53 -7.89 -15.24
N GLY A 268 7.57 -7.21 -15.63
CA GLY A 268 8.90 -7.76 -15.78
C GLY A 268 9.80 -7.51 -14.56
N ARG A 269 11.09 -7.67 -14.78
CA ARG A 269 12.12 -7.46 -13.76
C ARG A 269 12.24 -5.99 -13.33
N ASP A 270 12.04 -5.07 -14.26
CA ASP A 270 12.32 -3.66 -14.01
C ASP A 270 11.16 -3.00 -13.26
N GLU A 271 9.90 -3.31 -13.59
CA GLU A 271 8.73 -2.88 -12.82
C GLU A 271 8.81 -3.39 -11.37
N TRP A 272 9.30 -4.63 -11.18
CA TRP A 272 9.50 -5.16 -9.83
C TRP A 272 10.61 -4.42 -9.06
N LYS A 273 11.71 -4.02 -9.72
CA LYS A 273 12.75 -3.18 -9.09
C LYS A 273 12.23 -1.78 -8.76
N ASP A 274 11.43 -1.19 -9.65
CA ASP A 274 10.88 0.15 -9.45
C ASP A 274 9.94 0.21 -8.25
N LEU A 275 9.19 -0.88 -7.97
CA LEU A 275 8.41 -1.00 -6.75
C LEU A 275 9.28 -0.86 -5.48
N TYR A 276 10.49 -1.43 -5.48
CA TYR A 276 11.44 -1.25 -4.38
C TYR A 276 12.07 0.15 -4.35
N HIS A 277 12.37 0.73 -5.51
CA HIS A 277 12.85 2.10 -5.60
C HIS A 277 11.84 3.06 -5.00
N ARG A 278 10.56 2.94 -5.35
CA ARG A 278 9.46 3.70 -4.76
C ARG A 278 9.42 3.55 -3.23
N TYR A 279 9.46 2.32 -2.74
CA TYR A 279 9.46 2.03 -1.31
C TYR A 279 10.60 2.72 -0.55
N PHE A 280 11.83 2.67 -1.05
CA PHE A 280 12.98 3.32 -0.39
C PHE A 280 12.96 4.84 -0.51
N ARG A 281 12.51 5.35 -1.64
CA ARG A 281 12.36 6.80 -1.83
C ARG A 281 11.30 7.37 -0.92
N LEU A 282 10.15 6.72 -0.80
CA LEU A 282 9.06 7.14 0.07
C LEU A 282 9.51 7.27 1.53
N LYS A 283 10.35 6.35 2.02
CA LYS A 283 10.90 6.46 3.38
C LYS A 283 11.62 7.78 3.66
N GLY A 284 12.24 8.39 2.65
CA GLY A 284 12.90 9.68 2.76
C GLY A 284 11.93 10.85 3.04
N TYR A 285 10.68 10.74 2.61
CA TYR A 285 9.64 11.75 2.80
C TYR A 285 8.79 11.53 4.06
N LEU A 286 8.94 10.39 4.73
CA LEU A 286 8.21 10.10 5.97
C LEU A 286 8.82 10.81 7.18
N LYS A 287 7.96 11.15 8.14
CA LYS A 287 8.39 11.67 9.44
C LYS A 287 9.35 10.70 10.13
N PRO A 288 10.39 11.19 10.85
CA PRO A 288 11.42 10.34 11.46
C PRO A 288 10.85 9.21 12.31
N GLY A 289 9.85 9.47 13.16
CA GLY A 289 9.24 8.45 14.03
C GLY A 289 8.59 7.30 13.24
N ILE A 290 7.93 7.58 12.11
CA ILE A 290 7.31 6.56 11.26
C ILE A 290 8.38 5.71 10.58
N ARG A 291 9.41 6.37 10.04
CA ARG A 291 10.56 5.70 9.43
C ARG A 291 11.27 4.78 10.41
N THR A 292 11.50 5.25 11.65
CA THR A 292 12.08 4.44 12.72
C THR A 292 11.21 3.23 13.04
N MET A 293 9.89 3.40 13.13
CA MET A 293 8.95 2.32 13.42
C MET A 293 8.93 1.25 12.31
N ILE A 294 8.97 1.66 11.03
CA ILE A 294 9.07 0.73 9.90
C ILE A 294 10.39 -0.05 9.97
N ASN A 295 11.51 0.62 10.24
CA ASN A 295 12.81 -0.01 10.35
C ASN A 295 12.88 -0.97 11.55
N LEU A 296 12.38 -0.55 12.70
CA LEU A 296 12.32 -1.39 13.91
C LEU A 296 11.47 -2.64 13.66
N SER A 297 10.31 -2.50 13.03
CA SER A 297 9.48 -3.66 12.64
C SER A 297 10.25 -4.64 11.75
N GLY A 298 11.03 -4.14 10.78
CA GLY A 298 11.90 -4.95 9.93
C GLY A 298 12.99 -5.67 10.74
N LEU A 299 13.69 -4.96 11.61
CA LEU A 299 14.73 -5.51 12.48
C LEU A 299 14.19 -6.60 13.40
N LEU A 300 13.06 -6.36 14.07
CA LEU A 300 12.41 -7.36 14.92
C LEU A 300 12.03 -8.63 14.15
N THR A 301 11.56 -8.47 12.90
CA THR A 301 11.22 -9.61 12.03
C THR A 301 12.47 -10.44 11.68
N MET A 302 13.60 -9.77 11.41
CA MET A 302 14.87 -10.44 11.09
C MET A 302 15.50 -11.09 12.34
N ALA A 303 15.33 -10.48 13.50
CA ALA A 303 15.91 -10.98 14.76
C ALA A 303 15.22 -12.26 15.25
N LEU A 304 13.92 -12.41 15.01
CA LEU A 304 13.15 -13.54 15.56
C LEU A 304 13.71 -14.92 15.23
N PRO A 305 14.06 -15.29 13.99
CA PRO A 305 14.66 -16.60 13.70
C PRO A 305 15.97 -16.82 14.47
N LEU A 306 16.79 -15.78 14.64
CA LEU A 306 18.05 -15.85 15.38
C LEU A 306 17.80 -16.03 16.89
N VAL A 307 16.83 -15.31 17.44
CA VAL A 307 16.40 -15.45 18.85
C VAL A 307 15.97 -16.88 19.13
N PHE A 308 15.10 -17.45 18.29
CA PHE A 308 14.63 -18.82 18.51
C PHE A 308 15.72 -19.86 18.26
N ALA A 309 16.58 -19.68 17.26
CA ALA A 309 17.74 -20.55 17.05
C ALA A 309 18.63 -20.57 18.30
N PHE A 310 18.93 -19.40 18.87
CA PHE A 310 19.70 -19.31 20.13
C PHE A 310 18.98 -20.02 21.28
N LEU A 311 17.68 -19.79 21.51
CA LEU A 311 16.91 -20.42 22.58
C LEU A 311 16.88 -21.95 22.47
N PHE A 312 16.71 -22.48 21.25
CA PHE A 312 16.73 -23.93 21.02
C PHE A 312 18.11 -24.56 21.28
N ILE A 313 19.20 -23.85 20.92
CA ILE A 313 20.57 -24.35 21.11
C ILE A 313 21.01 -24.24 22.54
N SER A 314 20.76 -23.11 23.21
CA SER A 314 21.25 -22.83 24.55
C SER A 314 20.37 -23.46 25.65
N TYR A 315 19.06 -23.62 25.38
CA TYR A 315 18.10 -24.14 26.36
C TYR A 315 17.23 -25.25 25.76
N PRO A 316 17.82 -26.38 25.35
CA PRO A 316 17.11 -27.48 24.66
C PRO A 316 16.05 -28.16 25.53
N GLY A 317 16.23 -28.16 26.86
CA GLY A 317 15.26 -28.71 27.81
C GLY A 317 13.90 -27.96 27.81
N LEU A 318 13.87 -26.71 27.29
CA LEU A 318 12.67 -25.89 27.16
C LEU A 318 12.15 -25.84 25.71
N SER A 319 12.60 -26.73 24.84
CA SER A 319 12.24 -26.75 23.42
C SER A 319 10.74 -26.77 23.15
N LEU A 320 9.94 -27.42 23.99
CA LEU A 320 8.48 -27.42 23.89
C LEU A 320 7.89 -26.02 24.12
N VAL A 321 8.47 -25.23 25.02
CA VAL A 321 8.04 -23.83 25.26
C VAL A 321 8.37 -22.97 24.04
N TRP A 322 9.59 -23.10 23.52
CA TRP A 322 10.03 -22.35 22.34
C TRP A 322 9.20 -22.72 21.09
N GLY A 323 8.96 -24.03 20.89
CA GLY A 323 8.09 -24.54 19.84
C GLY A 323 6.66 -24.03 19.96
N GLY A 324 6.10 -24.02 21.16
CA GLY A 324 4.77 -23.48 21.46
C GLY A 324 4.63 -21.99 21.11
N LEU A 325 5.62 -21.17 21.48
CA LEU A 325 5.65 -19.72 21.18
C LEU A 325 5.79 -19.45 19.67
N LEU A 326 6.63 -20.23 18.98
CA LEU A 326 6.75 -20.16 17.53
C LEU A 326 5.45 -20.57 16.83
N LEU A 327 4.84 -21.66 17.27
CA LEU A 327 3.58 -22.15 16.72
C LEU A 327 2.46 -21.13 16.92
N LEU A 328 2.35 -20.57 18.13
CA LEU A 328 1.37 -19.52 18.43
C LEU A 328 1.53 -18.32 17.47
N LYS A 329 2.76 -17.85 17.29
CA LYS A 329 3.05 -16.75 16.38
C LYS A 329 2.73 -17.10 14.94
N LEU A 330 3.09 -18.31 14.49
CA LEU A 330 2.80 -18.78 13.14
C LEU A 330 1.30 -18.86 12.89
N LEU A 331 0.54 -19.48 13.78
CA LEU A 331 -0.91 -19.60 13.66
C LEU A 331 -1.60 -18.23 13.64
N PHE A 332 -1.14 -17.32 14.50
CA PHE A 332 -1.66 -15.94 14.51
C PHE A 332 -1.35 -15.22 13.19
N TYR A 333 -0.14 -15.35 12.67
CA TYR A 333 0.25 -14.77 11.39
C TYR A 333 -0.57 -15.35 10.22
N LEU A 334 -0.73 -16.68 10.17
CA LEU A 334 -1.54 -17.38 9.17
C LEU A 334 -3.00 -16.90 9.18
N LEU A 335 -3.58 -16.78 10.37
CA LEU A 335 -4.94 -16.26 10.56
C LEU A 335 -5.09 -14.84 10.00
N ILE A 336 -4.17 -13.94 10.35
CA ILE A 336 -4.21 -12.54 9.88
C ILE A 336 -4.08 -12.47 8.36
N ILE A 337 -3.08 -13.13 7.77
CA ILE A 337 -2.84 -13.06 6.33
C ILE A 337 -4.01 -13.67 5.55
N LYS A 338 -4.49 -14.84 5.96
CA LYS A 338 -5.66 -15.46 5.34
C LYS A 338 -6.90 -14.57 5.43
N ARG A 339 -7.12 -13.93 6.59
CA ARG A 339 -8.24 -13.02 6.80
C ARG A 339 -8.14 -11.77 5.93
N LEU A 340 -6.96 -11.15 5.83
CA LEU A 340 -6.72 -9.98 4.98
C LEU A 340 -6.89 -10.31 3.50
N GLN A 341 -6.35 -11.43 3.03
CA GLN A 341 -6.50 -11.86 1.64
C GLN A 341 -7.97 -12.11 1.29
N ALA A 342 -8.70 -12.83 2.14
CA ALA A 342 -10.14 -13.05 1.93
C ALA A 342 -10.92 -11.73 1.91
N ARG A 343 -10.59 -10.82 2.80
CA ARG A 343 -11.25 -9.53 2.97
C ARG A 343 -11.03 -8.58 1.79
N LEU A 344 -9.85 -8.62 1.21
CA LEU A 344 -9.44 -7.81 0.06
C LEU A 344 -9.71 -8.54 -1.27
N ASN A 345 -10.35 -9.71 -1.23
CA ASN A 345 -10.57 -10.59 -2.38
C ASN A 345 -9.27 -10.95 -3.12
N GLU A 346 -8.12 -11.01 -2.44
CA GLU A 346 -6.82 -11.25 -3.10
C GLU A 346 -6.67 -12.71 -3.53
N PRO A 347 -6.61 -13.02 -4.83
CA PRO A 347 -6.63 -14.38 -5.31
C PRO A 347 -5.28 -15.08 -5.20
N LYS A 348 -5.29 -16.32 -4.67
CA LYS A 348 -4.21 -17.34 -4.79
C LYS A 348 -2.76 -16.86 -4.55
N ILE A 349 -2.49 -16.06 -3.51
CA ILE A 349 -1.11 -15.67 -3.13
C ILE A 349 -0.69 -16.20 -1.74
N PHE A 350 -1.52 -17.02 -1.08
CA PHE A 350 -1.29 -17.41 0.31
C PHE A 350 0.09 -18.07 0.53
N VAL A 351 0.40 -19.13 -0.22
CA VAL A 351 1.69 -19.83 -0.10
C VAL A 351 2.86 -18.90 -0.44
N SER A 352 2.75 -18.12 -1.52
CA SER A 352 3.77 -17.15 -1.90
C SER A 352 3.97 -16.09 -0.83
N SER A 353 2.90 -15.68 -0.12
CA SER A 353 2.98 -14.72 0.99
C SER A 353 3.75 -15.26 2.18
N LEU A 354 3.62 -16.56 2.49
CA LEU A 354 4.36 -17.18 3.59
C LEU A 354 5.86 -17.24 3.29
N ILE A 355 6.21 -17.71 2.10
CA ILE A 355 7.61 -17.76 1.64
C ILE A 355 8.20 -16.34 1.62
N TYR A 356 7.46 -15.40 1.04
CA TYR A 356 7.88 -14.02 0.95
C TYR A 356 8.15 -13.40 2.34
N ALA A 357 7.28 -13.62 3.31
CA ALA A 357 7.43 -13.05 4.65
C ALA A 357 8.73 -13.48 5.35
N LEU A 358 9.24 -14.69 5.06
CA LEU A 358 10.50 -15.18 5.60
C LEU A 358 11.71 -14.47 4.98
N PHE A 359 11.69 -14.24 3.67
CA PHE A 359 12.86 -13.74 2.92
C PHE A 359 12.85 -12.22 2.69
N ALA A 360 11.67 -11.60 2.60
CA ALA A 360 11.54 -10.19 2.23
C ALA A 360 12.32 -9.21 3.13
N PRO A 361 12.38 -9.35 4.46
CA PRO A 361 13.13 -8.41 5.30
C PRO A 361 14.61 -8.40 4.96
N TYR A 362 15.21 -9.58 4.75
CA TYR A 362 16.61 -9.73 4.40
C TYR A 362 16.89 -9.17 3.00
N TYR A 363 16.02 -9.51 2.04
CA TYR A 363 16.13 -9.01 0.68
C TYR A 363 16.01 -7.48 0.63
N LYS A 364 15.10 -6.87 1.40
CA LYS A 364 14.98 -5.41 1.51
C LYS A 364 16.24 -4.74 2.02
N VAL A 365 16.91 -5.31 3.01
CA VAL A 365 18.19 -4.80 3.52
C VAL A 365 19.26 -4.88 2.44
N PHE A 366 19.36 -6.02 1.73
CA PHE A 366 20.29 -6.19 0.63
C PHE A 366 20.08 -5.16 -0.50
N VAL A 367 18.83 -4.97 -0.94
CA VAL A 367 18.50 -3.98 -1.98
C VAL A 367 18.77 -2.56 -1.49
N GLN A 368 18.47 -2.23 -0.25
CA GLN A 368 18.77 -0.93 0.35
C GLN A 368 20.26 -0.64 0.36
N TRP A 369 21.09 -1.61 0.77
CA TRP A 369 22.53 -1.49 0.76
C TRP A 369 23.08 -1.25 -0.65
N ARG A 370 22.58 -2.00 -1.64
CA ARG A 370 22.95 -1.84 -3.05
C ARG A 370 22.54 -0.46 -3.60
N PHE A 371 21.34 0.01 -3.24
CA PHE A 371 20.82 1.32 -3.64
C PHE A 371 21.67 2.48 -3.08
N ILE A 372 22.07 2.41 -1.81
CA ILE A 372 22.93 3.42 -1.17
C ILE A 372 24.30 3.46 -1.87
N ASN A 373 24.87 2.30 -2.15
CA ASN A 373 26.21 2.20 -2.79
C ASN A 373 26.19 2.66 -4.25
N SER A 374 25.11 2.42 -4.99
CA SER A 374 24.98 2.91 -6.37
C SER A 374 24.91 4.44 -6.45
N ARG A 375 24.25 5.09 -5.46
CA ARG A 375 24.25 6.57 -5.33
C ARG A 375 25.62 7.14 -5.00
N ARG A 376 26.43 6.48 -4.18
CA ARG A 376 27.81 6.93 -3.89
C ARG A 376 28.66 6.91 -5.16
N LYS A 377 28.55 5.86 -5.99
CA LYS A 377 29.29 5.78 -7.25
C LYS A 377 28.92 6.88 -8.26
N ARG A 378 27.64 7.28 -8.35
CA ARG A 378 27.21 8.39 -9.23
C ARG A 378 27.62 9.77 -8.74
N ARG A 379 27.90 9.96 -7.45
CA ARG A 379 28.37 11.25 -6.89
C ARG A 379 29.87 11.46 -7.07
N TRP A 380 30.65 10.41 -7.32
CA TRP A 380 32.11 10.47 -7.45
C TRP A 380 32.57 10.13 -8.89
N GLY A 381 31.65 10.04 -9.84
CA GLY A 381 31.90 9.67 -11.23
C GLY A 381 31.50 10.77 -12.23
N THR A 382 31.75 12.04 -11.88
CA THR A 382 31.75 13.17 -12.81
C THR A 382 33.10 13.81 -12.77
#